data_f04f4f0172ccaa57eaa9daf5ab08aecf
#
_entry.id   f04f4f0172ccaa57eaa9daf5ab08aecf
#
_cell.length_a   1.000
_cell.length_b   1.000
_cell.length_c   1.000
_cell.angle_alpha   90.00
_cell.angle_beta   90.00
_cell.angle_gamma   90.00
#
_symmetry.space_group_name_H-M   'P 1'
#
loop_
_entity.id
_entity.type
_entity.pdbx_description
1 polymer ?
#
loop_
_entity_poly.entity_id
_entity_poly.type
_entity_poly.pdbx_seq_one_letter_code
_entity_poly.pdbx_strand_id
1 'polypeptide(L)'
;MKTFFRKNLNYIVFLIILILLITLKVINPSFIKSVSYLSFDLYQKIFAEKKDTEVVIIDIDEKSLGKFGQFPWSRSVFAKILDQLNTSDPKAIGFDIFFTEKDKQSPEEIIKSYDLIPSDVSDLQKLKSHDDLFAEKLKESKSIIAVLGSNVPSHTNYDRKAKAKFLSKGGDPKKFTYSYPYSIGSLEKLEKNVKGLGSISFLDQTD
;
A
#
# COMPACT_ATOMS: atom_id res chain seq x y z
N MET A 1 51.53 -24.96 32.32
CA MET A 1 50.65 -24.41 31.30
C MET A 1 49.81 -25.50 30.58
N LYS A 2 50.40 -26.61 30.10
CA LYS A 2 49.67 -27.70 29.39
C LYS A 2 48.55 -28.37 30.23
N THR A 3 48.74 -28.56 31.51
CA THR A 3 47.78 -29.20 32.41
C THR A 3 46.56 -28.31 32.74
N PHE A 4 46.74 -26.98 32.84
CA PHE A 4 45.67 -26.01 33.04
C PHE A 4 44.74 -25.96 31.81
N PHE A 5 45.29 -25.91 30.60
CA PHE A 5 44.54 -25.92 29.36
C PHE A 5 43.71 -27.22 29.17
N ARG A 6 44.30 -28.37 29.53
CA ARG A 6 43.62 -29.65 29.40
C ARG A 6 42.44 -29.81 30.36
N LYS A 7 42.54 -29.26 31.57
CA LYS A 7 41.48 -29.30 32.59
C LYS A 7 40.33 -28.35 32.27
N ASN A 8 40.60 -27.23 31.59
CA ASN A 8 39.62 -26.19 31.28
C ASN A 8 39.22 -26.15 29.80
N LEU A 9 39.63 -27.16 29.01
CA LEU A 9 39.39 -27.19 27.57
C LEU A 9 37.91 -27.03 27.24
N ASN A 10 37.00 -27.69 27.96
CA ASN A 10 35.56 -27.61 27.73
C ASN A 10 35.02 -26.20 27.96
N TYR A 11 35.50 -25.48 28.97
CA TYR A 11 35.12 -24.09 29.24
C TYR A 11 35.64 -23.13 28.16
N ILE A 12 36.87 -23.36 27.68
CA ILE A 12 37.46 -22.56 26.61
C ILE A 12 36.69 -22.76 25.31
N VAL A 13 36.36 -24.00 24.94
CA VAL A 13 35.56 -24.32 23.75
C VAL A 13 34.17 -23.69 23.88
N PHE A 14 33.52 -23.82 25.04
CA PHE A 14 32.21 -23.17 25.27
C PHE A 14 32.29 -21.66 25.09
N LEU A 15 33.31 -21.01 25.65
CA LEU A 15 33.50 -19.56 25.53
C LEU A 15 33.70 -19.13 24.05
N ILE A 16 34.50 -19.88 23.31
CA ILE A 16 34.72 -19.62 21.87
C ILE A 16 33.41 -19.73 21.10
N ILE A 17 32.63 -20.79 21.33
CA ILE A 17 31.32 -20.98 20.67
C ILE A 17 30.37 -19.83 21.04
N LEU A 18 30.33 -19.44 22.32
CA LEU A 18 29.48 -18.35 22.78
C LEU A 18 29.85 -17.01 22.10
N ILE A 19 31.16 -16.70 22.04
CA ILE A 19 31.66 -15.51 21.35
C ILE A 19 31.28 -15.56 19.85
N LEU A 20 31.45 -16.71 19.20
CA LEU A 20 31.10 -16.91 17.80
C LEU A 20 29.59 -16.66 17.58
N LEU A 21 28.72 -17.20 18.42
CA LEU A 21 27.27 -17.01 18.33
C LEU A 21 26.87 -15.54 18.54
N ILE A 22 27.50 -14.86 19.52
CA ILE A 22 27.28 -13.44 19.76
C ILE A 22 27.72 -12.62 18.53
N THR A 23 28.90 -12.93 17.98
CA THR A 23 29.44 -12.25 16.81
C THR A 23 28.52 -12.43 15.59
N LEU A 24 28.06 -13.66 15.33
CA LEU A 24 27.07 -13.94 14.26
C LEU A 24 25.75 -13.17 14.47
N LYS A 25 25.31 -13.06 15.73
CA LYS A 25 24.10 -12.28 16.07
C LYS A 25 24.28 -10.79 15.81
N VAL A 26 25.46 -10.22 16.18
CA VAL A 26 25.74 -8.78 16.04
C VAL A 26 25.98 -8.41 14.57
N ILE A 27 26.75 -9.19 13.83
CA ILE A 27 27.04 -8.95 12.41
C ILE A 27 25.77 -9.16 11.57
N ASN A 28 24.87 -10.03 12.01
CA ASN A 28 23.59 -10.34 11.36
C ASN A 28 23.73 -10.55 9.84
N PRO A 29 24.62 -11.47 9.39
CA PRO A 29 24.88 -11.65 7.97
C PRO A 29 23.63 -12.08 7.21
N SER A 30 23.57 -11.75 5.92
CA SER A 30 22.38 -11.99 5.04
C SER A 30 21.91 -13.46 5.08
N PHE A 31 22.84 -14.40 5.23
CA PHE A 31 22.52 -15.82 5.37
C PHE A 31 21.66 -16.10 6.62
N ILE A 32 22.01 -15.53 7.77
CA ILE A 32 21.25 -15.69 9.02
C ILE A 32 19.86 -15.07 8.89
N LYS A 33 19.75 -13.88 8.26
CA LYS A 33 18.45 -13.25 7.93
C LYS A 33 17.60 -14.18 7.07
N SER A 34 18.17 -14.74 6.00
CA SER A 34 17.44 -15.66 5.10
C SER A 34 16.92 -16.91 5.81
N VAL A 35 17.75 -17.53 6.67
CA VAL A 35 17.32 -18.68 7.48
C VAL A 35 16.22 -18.29 8.46
N SER A 36 16.31 -17.11 9.07
CA SER A 36 15.27 -16.60 9.97
C SER A 36 13.94 -16.40 9.25
N TYR A 37 13.93 -15.77 8.07
CA TYR A 37 12.73 -15.60 7.27
C TYR A 37 12.12 -16.93 6.83
N LEU A 38 12.96 -17.86 6.33
CA LEU A 38 12.49 -19.19 5.95
C LEU A 38 11.87 -19.95 7.13
N SER A 39 12.49 -19.84 8.31
CA SER A 39 11.98 -20.47 9.52
C SER A 39 10.65 -19.85 9.96
N PHE A 40 10.51 -18.53 9.83
CA PHE A 40 9.27 -17.82 10.13
C PHE A 40 8.16 -18.23 9.16
N ASP A 41 8.45 -18.30 7.85
CA ASP A 41 7.49 -18.71 6.84
C ASP A 41 7.02 -20.16 7.06
N LEU A 42 7.96 -21.05 7.42
CA LEU A 42 7.63 -22.43 7.75
C LEU A 42 6.74 -22.51 8.99
N TYR A 43 7.08 -21.75 10.05
CA TYR A 43 6.27 -21.66 11.25
C TYR A 43 4.85 -21.17 10.93
N GLN A 44 4.72 -20.11 10.13
CA GLN A 44 3.43 -19.58 9.71
C GLN A 44 2.60 -20.63 8.92
N LYS A 45 3.23 -21.42 8.06
CA LYS A 45 2.53 -22.49 7.31
C LYS A 45 2.02 -23.62 8.23
N ILE A 46 2.82 -24.00 9.24
CA ILE A 46 2.48 -25.12 10.13
C ILE A 46 1.44 -24.69 11.18
N PHE A 47 1.56 -23.49 11.71
CA PHE A 47 0.75 -22.97 12.80
C PHE A 47 -0.21 -21.86 12.37
N ALA A 48 -0.51 -21.76 11.05
CA ALA A 48 -1.51 -20.81 10.57
C ALA A 48 -2.86 -21.10 11.20
N GLU A 49 -3.28 -20.30 12.14
CA GLU A 49 -4.68 -20.28 12.58
C GLU A 49 -5.52 -19.69 11.42
N LYS A 50 -6.44 -20.49 10.89
CA LYS A 50 -7.53 -19.96 10.06
C LYS A 50 -8.46 -19.16 10.97
N LYS A 51 -8.16 -17.86 11.11
CA LYS A 51 -9.14 -16.93 11.69
C LYS A 51 -10.13 -16.57 10.59
N ASP A 52 -11.41 -16.80 10.87
CA ASP A 52 -12.48 -16.18 10.09
C ASP A 52 -12.29 -14.66 10.20
N THR A 53 -11.79 -14.06 9.14
CA THR A 53 -11.60 -12.61 9.09
C THR A 53 -12.83 -12.00 8.43
N GLU A 54 -13.36 -10.94 9.03
CA GLU A 54 -14.42 -10.12 8.41
C GLU A 54 -13.89 -9.32 7.19
N VAL A 55 -12.67 -9.63 6.73
CA VAL A 55 -12.00 -8.95 5.61
C VAL A 55 -12.11 -9.82 4.36
N VAL A 56 -12.67 -9.24 3.32
CA VAL A 56 -12.76 -9.84 1.98
C VAL A 56 -11.76 -9.14 1.08
N ILE A 57 -10.88 -9.91 0.44
CA ILE A 57 -9.93 -9.39 -0.56
C ILE A 57 -10.57 -9.57 -1.94
N ILE A 58 -10.62 -8.47 -2.70
CA ILE A 58 -11.06 -8.47 -4.10
C ILE A 58 -9.81 -8.26 -4.94
N ASP A 59 -9.39 -9.31 -5.64
CA ASP A 59 -8.18 -9.33 -6.44
C ASP A 59 -8.49 -9.03 -7.91
N ILE A 60 -7.54 -8.38 -8.59
CA ILE A 60 -7.52 -8.18 -10.04
C ILE A 60 -6.75 -9.35 -10.65
N ASP A 61 -7.44 -10.46 -10.84
CA ASP A 61 -6.90 -11.71 -11.33
C ASP A 61 -6.96 -11.84 -12.88
N GLU A 62 -6.36 -12.89 -13.42
CA GLU A 62 -6.37 -13.20 -14.86
C GLU A 62 -7.79 -13.30 -15.45
N LYS A 63 -8.77 -13.76 -14.68
CA LYS A 63 -10.16 -13.87 -15.11
C LYS A 63 -10.78 -12.48 -15.27
N SER A 64 -10.48 -11.58 -14.37
CA SER A 64 -10.88 -10.18 -14.41
C SER A 64 -10.21 -9.45 -15.59
N LEU A 65 -8.92 -9.70 -15.81
CA LEU A 65 -8.18 -9.16 -16.96
C LEU A 65 -8.76 -9.68 -18.29
N GLY A 66 -9.13 -10.95 -18.37
CA GLY A 66 -9.78 -11.52 -19.54
C GLY A 66 -11.16 -10.89 -19.85
N LYS A 67 -11.87 -10.41 -18.83
CA LYS A 67 -13.21 -9.79 -18.97
C LYS A 67 -13.17 -8.29 -19.26
N PHE A 68 -12.28 -7.55 -18.59
CA PHE A 68 -12.23 -6.09 -18.62
C PHE A 68 -11.03 -5.54 -19.41
N GLY A 69 -10.14 -6.42 -19.89
CA GLY A 69 -8.91 -6.04 -20.55
C GLY A 69 -7.76 -5.79 -19.59
N GLN A 70 -6.62 -5.39 -20.14
CA GLN A 70 -5.41 -5.14 -19.39
C GLN A 70 -5.58 -3.98 -18.41
N PHE A 71 -4.98 -4.11 -17.21
CA PHE A 71 -4.89 -3.03 -16.25
C PHE A 71 -3.83 -1.99 -16.70
N PRO A 72 -4.03 -0.68 -16.45
CA PRO A 72 -5.05 -0.05 -15.61
C PRO A 72 -6.41 0.15 -16.31
N TRP A 73 -7.48 -0.21 -15.59
CA TRP A 73 -8.85 -0.03 -16.10
C TRP A 73 -9.34 1.41 -15.96
N SER A 74 -10.33 1.76 -16.82
CA SER A 74 -11.04 3.02 -16.70
C SER A 74 -11.68 3.22 -15.32
N ARG A 75 -11.73 4.46 -14.87
CA ARG A 75 -12.40 4.84 -13.61
C ARG A 75 -13.90 4.52 -13.62
N SER A 76 -14.51 4.45 -14.81
CA SER A 76 -15.90 4.02 -14.96
C SER A 76 -16.11 2.55 -14.50
N VAL A 77 -15.10 1.69 -14.68
CA VAL A 77 -15.14 0.30 -14.17
C VAL A 77 -15.10 0.29 -12.64
N PHE A 78 -14.21 1.08 -12.04
CA PHE A 78 -14.13 1.21 -10.58
C PHE A 78 -15.40 1.82 -9.98
N ALA A 79 -16.04 2.77 -10.67
CA ALA A 79 -17.32 3.31 -10.25
C ALA A 79 -18.40 2.22 -10.18
N LYS A 80 -18.47 1.34 -11.19
CA LYS A 80 -19.41 0.19 -11.21
C LYS A 80 -19.08 -0.84 -10.12
N ILE A 81 -17.80 -1.11 -9.85
CA ILE A 81 -17.37 -1.98 -8.77
C ILE A 81 -17.85 -1.41 -7.43
N LEU A 82 -17.66 -0.10 -7.19
CA LEU A 82 -18.15 0.54 -5.97
C LEU A 82 -19.67 0.47 -5.82
N ASP A 83 -20.42 0.69 -6.89
CA ASP A 83 -21.87 0.53 -6.85
C ASP A 83 -22.28 -0.87 -6.39
N GLN A 84 -21.62 -1.90 -6.95
CA GLN A 84 -21.89 -3.28 -6.58
C GLN A 84 -21.50 -3.58 -5.12
N LEU A 85 -20.35 -3.08 -4.67
CA LEU A 85 -19.88 -3.27 -3.28
C LEU A 85 -20.80 -2.58 -2.28
N ASN A 86 -21.26 -1.37 -2.59
CA ASN A 86 -22.16 -0.61 -1.72
C ASN A 86 -23.49 -1.33 -1.47
N THR A 87 -23.96 -2.22 -2.38
CA THR A 87 -25.16 -3.02 -2.15
C THR A 87 -25.05 -3.94 -0.94
N SER A 88 -23.83 -4.33 -0.56
CA SER A 88 -23.54 -5.20 0.60
C SER A 88 -23.27 -4.40 1.90
N ASP A 89 -23.39 -3.09 1.87
CA ASP A 89 -23.14 -2.15 2.99
C ASP A 89 -21.87 -2.46 3.79
N PRO A 90 -20.68 -2.52 3.17
CA PRO A 90 -19.44 -2.82 3.87
C PRO A 90 -19.11 -1.75 4.91
N LYS A 91 -18.44 -2.13 6.00
CA LYS A 91 -17.97 -1.18 7.03
C LYS A 91 -16.93 -0.20 6.47
N ALA A 92 -16.07 -0.66 5.56
CA ALA A 92 -15.09 0.13 4.82
C ALA A 92 -14.67 -0.59 3.54
N ILE A 93 -14.23 0.17 2.53
CA ILE A 93 -13.64 -0.32 1.29
C ILE A 93 -12.27 0.31 1.15
N GLY A 94 -11.21 -0.51 1.18
CA GLY A 94 -9.82 -0.05 1.01
C GLY A 94 -9.36 -0.30 -0.44
N PHE A 95 -8.78 0.72 -1.06
CA PHE A 95 -8.10 0.60 -2.35
C PHE A 95 -6.59 0.62 -2.14
N ASP A 96 -5.93 -0.49 -2.46
CA ASP A 96 -4.47 -0.57 -2.55
C ASP A 96 -4.02 -0.27 -3.97
N ILE A 97 -4.49 0.87 -4.49
CA ILE A 97 -4.25 1.34 -5.85
C ILE A 97 -4.04 2.85 -5.82
N PHE A 98 -3.05 3.33 -6.58
CA PHE A 98 -2.84 4.74 -6.84
C PHE A 98 -3.51 5.18 -8.14
N PHE A 99 -4.34 6.18 -8.06
CA PHE A 99 -4.98 6.83 -9.21
C PHE A 99 -4.30 8.17 -9.50
N THR A 100 -3.01 8.11 -9.86
CA THR A 100 -2.12 9.27 -9.95
C THR A 100 -2.39 10.17 -11.16
N GLU A 101 -2.92 9.62 -12.24
CA GLU A 101 -3.17 10.31 -13.49
C GLU A 101 -4.66 10.31 -13.83
N LYS A 102 -5.07 11.26 -14.67
CA LYS A 102 -6.42 11.26 -15.24
C LYS A 102 -6.69 10.00 -16.02
N ASP A 103 -7.95 9.59 -16.07
CA ASP A 103 -8.38 8.44 -16.86
C ASP A 103 -8.27 8.75 -18.35
N LYS A 104 -7.30 8.11 -19.03
CA LYS A 104 -7.06 8.28 -20.46
C LYS A 104 -8.22 7.84 -21.34
N GLN A 105 -9.17 7.07 -20.78
CA GLN A 105 -10.40 6.66 -21.45
C GLN A 105 -11.58 7.60 -21.18
N SER A 106 -11.39 8.66 -20.40
CA SER A 106 -12.40 9.71 -20.23
C SER A 106 -12.66 10.45 -21.54
N PRO A 107 -13.90 10.85 -21.82
CA PRO A 107 -14.27 11.53 -23.06
C PRO A 107 -13.37 12.74 -23.36
N GLU A 108 -13.08 13.57 -22.38
CA GLU A 108 -12.22 14.75 -22.52
C GLU A 108 -10.77 14.41 -22.89
N GLU A 109 -10.21 13.32 -22.37
CA GLU A 109 -8.84 12.90 -22.68
C GLU A 109 -8.78 12.21 -24.06
N ILE A 110 -9.85 11.52 -24.49
CA ILE A 110 -9.97 10.97 -25.84
C ILE A 110 -10.02 12.11 -26.86
N ILE A 111 -10.88 13.10 -26.66
CA ILE A 111 -11.01 14.27 -27.55
C ILE A 111 -9.64 14.94 -27.73
N LYS A 112 -8.93 15.14 -26.61
CA LYS A 112 -7.62 15.77 -26.60
C LYS A 112 -6.55 14.92 -27.29
N SER A 113 -6.54 13.61 -27.08
CA SER A 113 -5.50 12.72 -27.60
C SER A 113 -5.58 12.51 -29.13
N TYR A 114 -6.77 12.67 -29.70
CA TYR A 114 -6.99 12.52 -31.14
C TYR A 114 -7.20 13.86 -31.88
N ASP A 115 -6.96 15.00 -31.20
CA ASP A 115 -7.16 16.35 -31.75
C ASP A 115 -8.51 16.54 -32.44
N LEU A 116 -9.57 15.91 -31.87
CA LEU A 116 -10.90 15.93 -32.44
C LEU A 116 -11.51 17.34 -32.37
N ILE A 117 -12.09 17.78 -33.46
CA ILE A 117 -12.74 19.11 -33.53
C ILE A 117 -14.12 19.09 -32.82
N PRO A 118 -14.49 20.19 -32.13
CA PRO A 118 -15.73 20.24 -31.34
C PRO A 118 -17.01 19.91 -32.09
N SER A 119 -17.09 20.20 -33.41
CA SER A 119 -18.25 19.87 -34.23
C SER A 119 -18.54 18.39 -34.36
N ASP A 120 -17.49 17.55 -34.30
CA ASP A 120 -17.57 16.11 -34.56
C ASP A 120 -17.79 15.30 -33.29
N VAL A 121 -17.66 15.95 -32.12
CA VAL A 121 -17.64 15.28 -30.80
C VAL A 121 -18.67 15.84 -29.82
N SER A 122 -19.69 16.56 -30.33
CA SER A 122 -20.69 17.20 -29.47
C SER A 122 -21.35 16.25 -28.46
N ASP A 123 -21.52 14.98 -28.80
CA ASP A 123 -22.08 13.98 -27.89
C ASP A 123 -21.09 13.46 -26.90
N LEU A 124 -19.81 13.32 -27.26
CA LEU A 124 -18.73 12.95 -26.29
C LEU A 124 -18.53 14.03 -25.23
N GLN A 125 -18.66 15.31 -25.60
CA GLN A 125 -18.53 16.44 -24.66
C GLN A 125 -19.65 16.48 -23.63
N LYS A 126 -20.82 15.89 -23.92
CA LYS A 126 -21.94 15.78 -22.96
C LYS A 126 -21.73 14.67 -21.94
N LEU A 127 -20.84 13.73 -22.23
CA LEU A 127 -20.55 12.62 -21.32
C LEU A 127 -19.72 13.11 -20.14
N LYS A 128 -20.02 12.55 -18.98
CA LYS A 128 -19.30 12.85 -17.75
C LYS A 128 -17.92 12.23 -17.77
N SER A 129 -16.92 12.95 -17.26
CA SER A 129 -15.59 12.40 -17.00
C SER A 129 -15.65 11.13 -16.16
N HIS A 130 -14.87 10.13 -16.50
CA HIS A 130 -14.80 8.91 -15.70
C HIS A 130 -14.23 9.15 -14.32
N ASP A 131 -13.31 10.12 -14.18
CA ASP A 131 -12.80 10.56 -12.88
C ASP A 131 -13.91 11.20 -12.03
N ASP A 132 -14.84 11.96 -12.65
CA ASP A 132 -16.00 12.52 -11.95
C ASP A 132 -17.00 11.45 -11.53
N LEU A 133 -17.29 10.49 -12.39
CA LEU A 133 -18.15 9.35 -12.06
C LEU A 133 -17.59 8.59 -10.85
N PHE A 134 -16.30 8.31 -10.88
CA PHE A 134 -15.65 7.58 -9.78
C PHE A 134 -15.61 8.41 -8.50
N ALA A 135 -15.30 9.72 -8.59
CA ALA A 135 -15.31 10.63 -7.44
C ALA A 135 -16.68 10.69 -6.74
N GLU A 136 -17.78 10.69 -7.51
CA GLU A 136 -19.13 10.64 -6.94
C GLU A 136 -19.38 9.35 -6.18
N LYS A 137 -19.01 8.19 -6.76
CA LYS A 137 -19.15 6.90 -6.10
C LYS A 137 -18.29 6.76 -4.85
N LEU A 138 -17.09 7.34 -4.87
CA LEU A 138 -16.25 7.44 -3.67
C LEU A 138 -16.92 8.26 -2.55
N LYS A 139 -17.60 9.35 -2.91
CA LYS A 139 -18.32 10.20 -1.95
C LYS A 139 -19.48 9.47 -1.28
N GLU A 140 -20.20 8.63 -2.04
CA GLU A 140 -21.33 7.81 -1.59
C GLU A 140 -20.89 6.60 -0.76
N SER A 141 -19.64 6.17 -0.89
CA SER A 141 -19.10 4.96 -0.25
C SER A 141 -18.31 5.25 1.03
N LYS A 142 -18.01 4.22 1.80
CA LYS A 142 -17.09 4.25 2.94
C LYS A 142 -15.66 3.93 2.50
N SER A 143 -15.20 4.59 1.42
CA SER A 143 -13.93 4.30 0.78
C SER A 143 -12.73 4.98 1.43
N ILE A 144 -11.61 4.26 1.41
CA ILE A 144 -10.28 4.68 1.83
C ILE A 144 -9.34 4.41 0.66
N ILE A 145 -8.54 5.39 0.25
CA ILE A 145 -7.53 5.21 -0.79
C ILE A 145 -6.12 5.38 -0.26
N ALA A 146 -5.16 4.78 -0.95
CA ALA A 146 -3.78 4.71 -0.53
C ALA A 146 -3.03 6.04 -0.71
N VAL A 147 -2.12 6.33 0.24
CA VAL A 147 -1.12 7.39 0.17
C VAL A 147 0.22 6.83 0.62
N LEU A 148 1.30 7.15 -0.09
CA LEU A 148 2.66 6.75 0.22
C LEU A 148 3.49 7.98 0.57
N GLY A 149 4.24 7.93 1.66
CA GLY A 149 5.28 8.91 1.96
C GLY A 149 6.47 8.74 1.00
N SER A 150 7.07 9.84 0.55
CA SER A 150 8.15 9.82 -0.43
C SER A 150 9.26 10.80 -0.07
N ASN A 151 10.49 10.41 -0.35
CA ASN A 151 11.66 11.30 -0.29
C ASN A 151 11.92 12.01 -1.61
N VAL A 152 11.15 11.67 -2.66
CA VAL A 152 11.26 12.25 -4.01
C VAL A 152 9.99 13.02 -4.34
N PRO A 153 10.09 14.22 -4.95
CA PRO A 153 8.92 14.98 -5.40
C PRO A 153 8.04 14.17 -6.36
N SER A 154 6.73 14.36 -6.25
CA SER A 154 5.73 13.74 -7.14
C SER A 154 4.77 14.80 -7.65
N HIS A 155 4.25 14.62 -8.86
CA HIS A 155 3.21 15.48 -9.45
C HIS A 155 1.88 15.43 -8.69
N THR A 156 1.69 14.39 -7.86
CA THR A 156 0.53 14.29 -6.95
C THR A 156 0.82 14.84 -5.55
N ASN A 157 1.98 15.51 -5.38
CA ASN A 157 2.33 16.12 -4.10
C ASN A 157 1.56 17.43 -3.90
N TYR A 158 0.64 17.46 -2.96
CA TYR A 158 -0.08 18.66 -2.50
C TYR A 158 -0.32 18.55 -0.99
N ASP A 159 -0.74 19.65 -0.36
CA ASP A 159 -1.01 19.68 1.08
C ASP A 159 -2.26 18.87 1.42
N ARG A 160 -2.03 17.61 1.81
CA ARG A 160 -3.08 16.66 2.21
C ARG A 160 -3.51 16.90 3.64
N LYS A 161 -4.77 17.23 3.82
CA LYS A 161 -5.35 17.31 5.16
C LYS A 161 -5.70 15.91 5.65
N ALA A 162 -5.28 15.60 6.88
CA ALA A 162 -5.70 14.35 7.53
C ALA A 162 -7.22 14.29 7.63
N LYS A 163 -7.83 13.20 7.22
CA LYS A 163 -9.27 12.96 7.30
C LYS A 163 -9.69 12.33 8.64
N ALA A 164 -8.71 11.83 9.41
CA ALA A 164 -8.91 11.31 10.75
C ALA A 164 -8.50 12.33 11.81
N LYS A 165 -9.19 12.31 12.96
CA LYS A 165 -8.77 13.05 14.14
C LYS A 165 -7.75 12.22 14.91
N PHE A 166 -6.59 12.80 15.18
CA PHE A 166 -5.55 12.16 15.99
C PHE A 166 -5.61 12.73 17.40
N LEU A 167 -5.64 11.84 18.39
CA LEU A 167 -5.51 12.20 19.80
C LEU A 167 -4.09 11.81 20.24
N SER A 168 -3.31 12.79 20.71
CA SER A 168 -2.02 12.53 21.32
C SER A 168 -2.14 12.58 22.84
N LYS A 169 -1.53 11.59 23.53
CA LYS A 169 -1.47 11.55 24.98
C LYS A 169 0.00 11.36 25.38
N GLY A 170 0.49 12.22 26.26
CA GLY A 170 1.83 12.08 26.85
C GLY A 170 2.97 12.77 26.09
N GLY A 171 2.72 13.45 24.98
CA GLY A 171 3.74 14.21 24.23
C GLY A 171 3.41 14.37 22.75
N ASP A 172 4.30 15.07 22.02
CA ASP A 172 4.17 15.22 20.57
C ASP A 172 4.67 13.96 19.85
N PRO A 173 3.78 13.18 19.20
CA PRO A 173 4.16 11.96 18.50
C PRO A 173 5.10 12.21 17.31
N LYS A 174 5.12 13.43 16.74
CA LYS A 174 5.99 13.77 15.61
C LYS A 174 7.48 13.63 15.93
N LYS A 175 7.85 13.69 17.20
CA LYS A 175 9.25 13.49 17.64
C LYS A 175 9.72 12.04 17.50
N PHE A 176 8.78 11.10 17.37
CA PHE A 176 9.05 9.65 17.37
C PHE A 176 8.59 8.97 16.08
N THR A 177 8.09 9.75 15.11
CA THR A 177 7.62 9.24 13.81
C THR A 177 8.54 9.72 12.70
N TYR A 178 8.75 8.87 11.71
CA TYR A 178 9.43 9.26 10.49
C TYR A 178 8.57 10.25 9.71
N SER A 179 9.20 11.30 9.17
CA SER A 179 8.52 12.32 8.38
C SER A 179 9.03 12.29 6.94
N TYR A 180 8.13 12.12 5.99
CA TYR A 180 8.44 12.22 4.58
C TYR A 180 8.23 13.66 4.09
N PRO A 181 9.17 14.23 3.31
CA PRO A 181 9.02 15.58 2.76
C PRO A 181 7.95 15.68 1.67
N TYR A 182 7.66 14.56 1.01
CA TYR A 182 6.69 14.48 -0.07
C TYR A 182 5.72 13.31 0.13
N SER A 183 4.68 13.29 -0.70
CA SER A 183 3.73 12.18 -0.72
C SER A 183 3.28 11.86 -2.14
N ILE A 184 3.04 10.58 -2.39
CA ILE A 184 2.43 10.07 -3.61
C ILE A 184 1.04 9.59 -3.26
N GLY A 185 0.06 9.97 -4.05
CA GLY A 185 -1.32 9.56 -3.83
C GLY A 185 -2.13 9.66 -5.11
N SER A 186 -3.43 9.58 -4.97
CA SER A 186 -4.35 9.71 -6.09
C SER A 186 -4.58 11.17 -6.49
N LEU A 187 -5.32 11.40 -7.57
CA LEU A 187 -5.77 12.73 -7.97
C LEU A 187 -6.50 13.42 -6.82
N GLU A 188 -6.22 14.69 -6.60
CA GLU A 188 -6.82 15.49 -5.53
C GLU A 188 -8.36 15.42 -5.51
N LYS A 189 -8.98 15.40 -6.71
CA LYS A 189 -10.43 15.24 -6.88
C LYS A 189 -10.94 13.95 -6.24
N LEU A 190 -10.24 12.82 -6.42
CA LEU A 190 -10.63 11.54 -5.83
C LEU A 190 -10.40 11.53 -4.32
N GLU A 191 -9.25 12.01 -3.88
CA GLU A 191 -8.91 12.07 -2.45
C GLU A 191 -9.87 12.97 -1.66
N LYS A 192 -10.37 14.06 -2.24
CA LYS A 192 -11.38 14.91 -1.59
C LYS A 192 -12.69 14.19 -1.31
N ASN A 193 -13.04 13.22 -2.14
CA ASN A 193 -14.33 12.53 -2.09
C ASN A 193 -14.34 11.21 -1.29
N VAL A 194 -13.17 10.69 -0.84
CA VAL A 194 -13.12 9.50 0.03
C VAL A 194 -13.33 9.83 1.49
N LYS A 195 -13.69 8.84 2.29
CA LYS A 195 -13.84 8.97 3.75
C LYS A 195 -12.50 8.99 4.49
N GLY A 196 -11.46 8.35 3.94
CA GLY A 196 -10.16 8.26 4.57
C GLY A 196 -9.02 8.15 3.58
N LEU A 197 -7.80 8.45 4.07
CA LEU A 197 -6.55 8.19 3.38
C LEU A 197 -5.76 7.18 4.23
N GLY A 198 -5.34 6.08 3.62
CA GLY A 198 -4.55 5.03 4.27
C GLY A 198 -3.08 5.13 3.89
N SER A 199 -2.18 5.20 4.86
CA SER A 199 -0.75 5.14 4.57
C SER A 199 -0.33 3.71 4.29
N ILE A 200 0.35 3.50 3.16
CA ILE A 200 1.00 2.23 2.80
C ILE A 200 2.53 2.36 2.83
N SER A 201 3.04 3.38 3.52
CA SER A 201 4.49 3.53 3.72
C SER A 201 4.99 2.50 4.71
N PHE A 202 5.95 1.69 4.27
CA PHE A 202 6.71 0.78 5.14
C PHE A 202 8.11 1.36 5.33
N LEU A 203 8.55 1.44 6.58
CA LEU A 203 9.97 1.59 6.86
C LEU A 203 10.57 0.20 6.71
N ASP A 204 11.51 0.04 5.77
CA ASP A 204 12.29 -1.17 5.70
C ASP A 204 13.16 -1.25 6.97
N GLN A 205 12.83 -2.18 7.85
CA GLN A 205 13.57 -2.41 9.10
C GLN A 205 14.87 -3.20 8.87
N THR A 206 15.46 -3.05 7.69
CA THR A 206 16.67 -3.79 7.30
C THR A 206 17.96 -3.08 7.70
N ASP A 207 17.93 -2.18 8.68
CA ASP A 207 19.14 -1.62 9.31
C ASP A 207 19.41 -2.25 10.69
#